data_ebf446aca6c1e84862fffa6b696d11f3
#
_entry.id   ebf446aca6c1e84862fffa6b696d11f3
#
_cell.length_a   1.000
_cell.length_b   1.000
_cell.length_c   1.000
_cell.angle_alpha   90.00
_cell.angle_beta   90.00
_cell.angle_gamma   90.00
#
_symmetry.space_group_name_H-M   'P 1'
#
loop_
_entity.id
_entity.type
_entity.pdbx_description
1 polymer ?
#
loop_
_entity_poly.entity_id
_entity_poly.type
_entity_poly.pdbx_seq_one_letter_code
_entity_poly.pdbx_strand_id
1 'polypeptide(L)'
;MQGPQGPAGATGATGATGPAGGAALSAYAFGGVEGSLTAAANTPISFPTFAVQPVGAITQSAGTFTLVTPGTYLVTAVLNPPPGSAVNADAVLRSNGTAISSTQTRIDNNDNAASYMLQTLITSTGTTSVSLTASTALALTGATAEDVLASITFLRIG
;
A
#
# COMPACT_ATOMS: atom_id res chain seq x y z
N MET A 1 -67.08 -1.49 -46.84
CA MET A 1 -65.70 -1.01 -47.10
C MET A 1 -65.00 -0.93 -45.76
N GLN A 2 -63.92 -1.66 -45.63
CA GLN A 2 -63.08 -1.63 -44.42
C GLN A 2 -62.06 -0.50 -44.58
N GLY A 3 -61.89 0.38 -43.56
CA GLY A 3 -60.94 1.48 -43.58
C GLY A 3 -59.47 0.99 -43.52
N PRO A 4 -58.54 1.81 -43.95
CA PRO A 4 -57.09 1.45 -43.91
C PRO A 4 -56.61 1.24 -42.49
N GLN A 5 -55.66 0.31 -42.33
CA GLN A 5 -55.02 -0.01 -41.06
C GLN A 5 -54.24 1.21 -40.54
N GLY A 6 -54.34 1.50 -39.25
CA GLY A 6 -53.61 2.59 -38.61
C GLY A 6 -52.06 2.40 -38.64
N PRO A 7 -51.30 3.47 -38.54
CA PRO A 7 -49.80 3.41 -38.55
C PRO A 7 -49.28 2.59 -37.38
N ALA A 8 -48.13 1.93 -37.58
CA ALA A 8 -47.43 1.20 -36.55
C ALA A 8 -46.97 2.15 -35.41
N GLY A 9 -47.03 1.71 -34.16
CA GLY A 9 -46.56 2.47 -33.00
C GLY A 9 -45.05 2.76 -33.05
N ALA A 10 -44.64 3.83 -32.40
CA ALA A 10 -43.21 4.23 -32.32
C ALA A 10 -42.36 3.14 -31.63
N THR A 11 -41.15 2.95 -32.12
CA THR A 11 -40.14 2.07 -31.49
C THR A 11 -39.80 2.57 -30.08
N GLY A 12 -39.77 1.68 -29.09
CA GLY A 12 -39.40 2.02 -27.70
C GLY A 12 -38.00 2.58 -27.62
N ALA A 13 -37.75 3.44 -26.62
CA ALA A 13 -36.43 4.04 -26.39
C ALA A 13 -35.38 2.95 -26.05
N THR A 14 -34.16 3.14 -26.52
CA THR A 14 -33.02 2.27 -26.18
C THR A 14 -32.76 2.33 -24.66
N GLY A 15 -32.58 1.19 -24.02
CA GLY A 15 -32.26 1.09 -22.60
C GLY A 15 -30.98 1.85 -22.26
N ALA A 16 -30.91 2.37 -21.04
CA ALA A 16 -29.71 3.05 -20.53
C ALA A 16 -28.48 2.14 -20.57
N THR A 17 -27.33 2.69 -20.93
CA THR A 17 -26.05 1.99 -20.86
C THR A 17 -25.82 1.56 -19.41
N GLY A 18 -25.46 0.30 -19.16
CA GLY A 18 -25.10 -0.21 -17.84
C GLY A 18 -23.91 0.56 -17.25
N PRO A 19 -23.77 0.55 -15.92
CA PRO A 19 -22.63 1.19 -15.26
C PRO A 19 -21.32 0.62 -15.83
N ALA A 20 -20.30 1.47 -15.95
CA ALA A 20 -18.96 1.06 -16.38
C ALA A 20 -18.46 -0.06 -15.46
N GLY A 21 -17.92 -1.12 -16.04
CA GLY A 21 -17.34 -2.25 -15.29
C GLY A 21 -16.32 -1.77 -14.27
N GLY A 22 -16.20 -2.52 -13.15
CA GLY A 22 -15.44 -2.16 -11.97
C GLY A 22 -14.08 -1.53 -12.27
N ALA A 23 -13.73 -0.51 -11.48
CA ALA A 23 -12.52 0.26 -11.66
C ALA A 23 -11.30 -0.67 -11.74
N ALA A 24 -10.60 -0.63 -12.88
CA ALA A 24 -9.24 -1.12 -12.95
C ALA A 24 -8.45 -0.49 -11.78
N LEU A 25 -7.43 -1.20 -11.27
CA LEU A 25 -6.52 -0.71 -10.24
C LEU A 25 -6.16 0.75 -10.52
N SER A 26 -6.79 1.67 -9.79
CA SER A 26 -6.79 3.09 -10.18
C SER A 26 -5.64 3.87 -9.56
N ALA A 27 -4.95 3.28 -8.57
CA ALA A 27 -3.73 3.83 -8.02
C ALA A 27 -2.90 2.73 -7.34
N TYR A 28 -1.59 2.79 -7.52
CA TYR A 28 -0.64 1.94 -6.80
C TYR A 28 0.64 2.71 -6.49
N ALA A 29 1.35 2.28 -5.45
CA ALA A 29 2.68 2.78 -5.15
C ALA A 29 3.55 1.65 -4.59
N PHE A 30 4.84 1.79 -4.80
CA PHE A 30 5.87 0.90 -4.25
C PHE A 30 6.98 1.75 -3.63
N GLY A 31 7.40 1.39 -2.42
CA GLY A 31 8.59 1.90 -1.77
C GLY A 31 9.56 0.79 -1.44
N GLY A 32 10.85 1.01 -1.65
CA GLY A 32 11.90 0.02 -1.40
C GLY A 32 13.09 0.61 -0.63
N VAL A 33 13.76 -0.24 0.16
CA VAL A 33 15.04 0.02 0.80
C VAL A 33 16.00 -1.09 0.43
N GLU A 34 17.10 -0.74 -0.19
CA GLU A 34 18.11 -1.68 -0.68
C GLU A 34 19.45 -1.42 0.01
N GLY A 35 20.27 -2.46 0.13
CA GLY A 35 21.65 -2.42 0.61
C GLY A 35 21.81 -2.10 2.10
N SER A 36 21.23 -1.01 2.59
CA SER A 36 21.29 -0.64 4.01
C SER A 36 20.00 0.02 4.48
N LEU A 37 19.55 -0.32 5.68
CA LEU A 37 18.39 0.26 6.33
C LEU A 37 18.78 0.69 7.74
N THR A 38 18.61 1.99 8.04
CA THR A 38 18.72 2.53 9.39
C THR A 38 17.44 3.28 9.74
N ALA A 39 16.89 3.00 10.91
CA ALA A 39 15.74 3.71 11.46
C ALA A 39 15.86 3.80 12.97
N ALA A 40 15.55 4.95 13.55
CA ALA A 40 15.46 5.08 15.00
C ALA A 40 14.18 4.37 15.50
N ALA A 41 14.19 4.02 16.79
CA ALA A 41 13.03 3.39 17.43
C ALA A 41 11.76 4.26 17.27
N ASN A 42 10.65 3.64 16.91
CA ASN A 42 9.34 4.28 16.74
C ASN A 42 9.27 5.41 15.71
N THR A 43 10.28 5.53 14.83
CA THR A 43 10.25 6.49 13.71
C THR A 43 9.87 5.79 12.41
N PRO A 44 9.26 6.52 11.45
CA PRO A 44 8.97 5.95 10.14
C PRO A 44 10.24 5.47 9.43
N ILE A 45 10.20 4.26 8.90
CA ILE A 45 11.26 3.72 8.04
C ILE A 45 11.25 4.49 6.73
N SER A 46 12.39 5.04 6.34
CA SER A 46 12.54 5.76 5.07
C SER A 46 12.67 4.77 3.90
N PHE A 47 11.96 5.06 2.81
CA PHE A 47 12.00 4.27 1.58
C PHE A 47 12.55 5.16 0.46
N PRO A 48 13.86 5.12 0.18
CA PRO A 48 14.48 6.02 -0.81
C PRO A 48 14.03 5.74 -2.25
N THR A 49 13.72 4.48 -2.57
CA THR A 49 13.12 4.12 -3.86
C THR A 49 11.60 4.25 -3.73
N PHE A 50 10.99 5.07 -4.61
CA PHE A 50 9.55 5.28 -4.60
C PHE A 50 9.00 5.45 -6.02
N ALA A 51 7.97 4.67 -6.35
CA ALA A 51 7.22 4.76 -7.60
C ALA A 51 5.72 4.79 -7.31
N VAL A 52 4.97 5.60 -8.05
CA VAL A 52 3.52 5.76 -7.88
C VAL A 52 2.83 5.97 -9.22
N GLN A 53 1.64 5.39 -9.37
CA GLN A 53 0.75 5.61 -10.51
C GLN A 53 -0.71 5.75 -10.05
N PRO A 54 -1.48 6.74 -10.54
CA PRO A 54 -0.98 7.91 -11.27
C PRO A 54 -0.15 8.83 -10.36
N VAL A 55 0.71 9.63 -10.96
CA VAL A 55 1.54 10.60 -10.22
C VAL A 55 0.66 11.48 -9.33
N GLY A 56 1.05 11.63 -8.06
CA GLY A 56 0.31 12.43 -7.06
C GLY A 56 -0.83 11.70 -6.36
N ALA A 57 -1.20 10.46 -6.76
CA ALA A 57 -2.21 9.68 -6.04
C ALA A 57 -1.78 9.32 -4.61
N ILE A 58 -0.50 9.09 -4.44
CA ILE A 58 0.16 8.87 -3.16
C ILE A 58 1.43 9.71 -3.17
N THR A 59 1.71 10.43 -2.10
CA THR A 59 2.97 11.18 -1.92
C THR A 59 3.78 10.58 -0.78
N GLN A 60 5.09 10.79 -0.78
CA GLN A 60 5.98 10.25 0.24
C GLN A 60 6.93 11.34 0.75
N SER A 61 7.12 11.40 2.04
CA SER A 61 8.10 12.26 2.72
C SER A 61 8.60 11.59 4.00
N ALA A 62 9.93 11.46 4.14
CA ALA A 62 10.59 10.94 5.34
C ALA A 62 9.95 9.64 5.88
N GLY A 63 9.67 8.67 4.99
CA GLY A 63 9.10 7.38 5.36
C GLY A 63 7.59 7.39 5.65
N THR A 64 6.95 8.54 5.51
CA THR A 64 5.48 8.67 5.63
C THR A 64 4.86 8.81 4.25
N PHE A 65 3.88 7.98 3.95
CA PHE A 65 3.11 7.99 2.72
C PHE A 65 1.75 8.65 2.98
N THR A 66 1.36 9.59 2.14
CA THR A 66 0.03 10.23 2.21
C THR A 66 -0.82 9.74 1.05
N LEU A 67 -1.94 9.10 1.37
CA LEU A 67 -2.94 8.64 0.42
C LEU A 67 -3.81 9.84 0.01
N VAL A 68 -3.46 10.50 -1.10
CA VAL A 68 -4.11 11.72 -1.59
C VAL A 68 -5.41 11.40 -2.30
N THR A 69 -5.46 10.32 -3.07
CA THR A 69 -6.69 9.88 -3.73
C THR A 69 -7.56 9.12 -2.73
N PRO A 70 -8.84 9.54 -2.52
CA PRO A 70 -9.75 8.81 -1.63
C PRO A 70 -10.01 7.38 -2.13
N GLY A 71 -10.24 6.45 -1.20
CA GLY A 71 -10.56 5.05 -1.54
C GLY A 71 -10.02 4.08 -0.51
N THR A 72 -10.23 2.78 -0.79
CA THR A 72 -9.70 1.69 0.04
C THR A 72 -8.42 1.15 -0.57
N TYR A 73 -7.39 1.07 0.26
CA TYR A 73 -6.06 0.61 -0.12
C TYR A 73 -5.70 -0.68 0.60
N LEU A 74 -5.23 -1.66 -0.15
CA LEU A 74 -4.47 -2.77 0.39
C LEU A 74 -3.03 -2.29 0.59
N VAL A 75 -2.56 -2.31 1.82
CA VAL A 75 -1.20 -1.93 2.20
C VAL A 75 -0.46 -3.17 2.65
N THR A 76 0.67 -3.46 2.00
CA THR A 76 1.54 -4.58 2.34
C THR A 76 2.94 -4.05 2.58
N ALA A 77 3.50 -4.33 3.75
CA ALA A 77 4.90 -4.03 4.08
C ALA A 77 5.64 -5.33 4.35
N VAL A 78 6.89 -5.40 3.90
CA VAL A 78 7.78 -6.54 4.14
C VAL A 78 9.09 -6.04 4.71
N LEU A 79 9.60 -6.72 5.72
CA LEU A 79 10.93 -6.53 6.28
C LEU A 79 11.72 -7.83 6.08
N ASN A 80 12.92 -7.72 5.54
CA ASN A 80 13.83 -8.83 5.24
C ASN A 80 15.17 -8.63 5.96
N PRO A 81 15.25 -8.84 7.30
CA PRO A 81 16.52 -8.81 7.98
C PRO A 81 17.46 -9.86 7.39
N PRO A 82 18.68 -9.49 6.96
CA PRO A 82 19.61 -10.45 6.40
C PRO A 82 20.16 -11.40 7.47
N PRO A 83 20.74 -12.55 7.08
CA PRO A 83 21.42 -13.43 8.01
C PRO A 83 22.53 -12.68 8.77
N GLY A 84 22.74 -13.01 10.04
CA GLY A 84 23.73 -12.35 10.90
C GLY A 84 23.30 -11.00 11.48
N SER A 85 22.08 -10.53 11.19
CA SER A 85 21.51 -9.35 11.83
C SER A 85 20.62 -9.77 13.01
N ALA A 86 21.10 -9.55 14.24
CA ALA A 86 20.29 -9.77 15.43
C ALA A 86 19.26 -8.64 15.59
N VAL A 87 18.04 -8.89 15.13
CA VAL A 87 16.93 -7.93 15.28
C VAL A 87 15.88 -8.52 16.22
N ASN A 88 15.52 -7.75 17.23
CA ASN A 88 14.44 -8.05 18.15
C ASN A 88 13.58 -6.78 18.28
N ALA A 89 12.51 -6.71 17.49
CA ALA A 89 11.66 -5.54 17.38
C ALA A 89 10.21 -5.94 17.08
N ASP A 90 9.27 -5.09 17.43
CA ASP A 90 7.90 -5.20 16.92
C ASP A 90 7.74 -4.19 15.78
N ALA A 91 7.47 -4.69 14.58
CA ALA A 91 7.09 -3.84 13.44
C ALA A 91 5.58 -3.61 13.44
N VAL A 92 5.16 -2.41 13.06
CA VAL A 92 3.74 -2.07 12.98
C VAL A 92 3.50 -1.02 11.89
N LEU A 93 2.41 -1.21 11.13
CA LEU A 93 1.87 -0.16 10.27
C LEU A 93 1.10 0.86 11.12
N ARG A 94 1.28 2.14 10.79
CA ARG A 94 0.56 3.24 11.43
C ARG A 94 -0.32 3.97 10.42
N SER A 95 -1.49 4.38 10.86
CA SER A 95 -2.39 5.26 10.11
C SER A 95 -2.59 6.53 10.92
N ASN A 96 -2.30 7.68 10.33
CA ASN A 96 -2.36 9.00 10.99
C ASN A 96 -1.61 9.01 12.35
N GLY A 97 -0.43 8.37 12.38
CA GLY A 97 0.41 8.24 13.57
C GLY A 97 -0.05 7.17 14.58
N THR A 98 -1.28 6.64 14.45
CA THR A 98 -1.81 5.60 15.35
C THR A 98 -1.43 4.21 14.84
N ALA A 99 -0.94 3.36 15.74
CA ALA A 99 -0.59 1.98 15.39
C ALA A 99 -1.84 1.18 15.02
N ILE A 100 -1.76 0.43 13.93
CA ILE A 100 -2.77 -0.54 13.54
C ILE A 100 -2.39 -1.88 14.19
N SER A 101 -2.94 -2.14 15.38
CA SER A 101 -2.51 -3.26 16.24
C SER A 101 -2.64 -4.63 15.56
N SER A 102 -3.58 -4.80 14.63
CA SER A 102 -3.71 -6.04 13.85
C SER A 102 -2.54 -6.31 12.90
N THR A 103 -1.67 -5.32 12.66
CA THR A 103 -0.47 -5.46 11.82
C THR A 103 0.81 -5.64 12.65
N GLN A 104 0.73 -5.61 13.98
CA GLN A 104 1.92 -5.77 14.81
C GLN A 104 2.53 -7.15 14.60
N THR A 105 3.77 -7.17 14.15
CA THR A 105 4.52 -8.39 13.85
C THR A 105 5.83 -8.37 14.61
N ARG A 106 6.09 -9.41 15.39
CA ARG A 106 7.37 -9.60 16.08
C ARG A 106 8.42 -10.00 15.07
N ILE A 107 9.47 -9.22 14.99
CA ILE A 107 10.70 -9.56 14.29
C ILE A 107 11.65 -10.13 15.33
N ASP A 108 11.92 -11.41 15.24
CA ASP A 108 12.89 -12.12 16.07
C ASP A 108 13.84 -12.87 15.14
N ASN A 109 14.85 -12.16 14.68
CA ASN A 109 15.82 -12.68 13.73
C ASN A 109 17.11 -13.02 14.47
N ASN A 110 17.15 -14.24 15.02
CA ASN A 110 18.35 -14.79 15.66
C ASN A 110 19.27 -15.40 14.59
N ASP A 111 19.95 -14.54 13.82
CA ASP A 111 20.93 -14.90 12.78
C ASP A 111 20.39 -15.71 11.58
N ASN A 112 19.08 -15.91 11.46
CA ASN A 112 18.47 -16.58 10.31
C ASN A 112 17.82 -15.53 9.38
N ALA A 113 17.93 -15.76 8.06
CA ALA A 113 17.16 -14.98 7.10
C ALA A 113 15.67 -15.29 7.26
N ALA A 114 14.87 -14.26 7.45
CA ALA A 114 13.41 -14.37 7.52
C ALA A 114 12.76 -13.15 6.87
N SER A 115 11.59 -13.36 6.26
CA SER A 115 10.75 -12.27 5.75
C SER A 115 9.54 -12.10 6.64
N TYR A 116 9.31 -10.88 7.09
CA TYR A 116 8.19 -10.50 7.94
C TYR A 116 7.21 -9.62 7.17
N MET A 117 6.00 -10.10 6.97
CA MET A 117 4.98 -9.40 6.20
C MET A 117 3.90 -8.84 7.12
N LEU A 118 3.56 -7.58 6.90
CA LEU A 118 2.46 -6.86 7.54
C LEU A 118 1.47 -6.46 6.44
N GLN A 119 0.19 -6.71 6.64
CA GLN A 119 -0.83 -6.38 5.65
C GLN A 119 -2.11 -5.86 6.31
N THR A 120 -2.74 -4.87 5.69
CA THR A 120 -4.01 -4.33 6.16
C THR A 120 -4.76 -3.60 5.04
N LEU A 121 -6.04 -3.36 5.28
CA LEU A 121 -6.85 -2.45 4.47
C LEU A 121 -6.96 -1.10 5.17
N ILE A 122 -6.74 -0.02 4.43
CA ILE A 122 -6.87 1.35 4.92
C ILE A 122 -7.82 2.11 4.01
N THR A 123 -8.87 2.68 4.58
CA THR A 123 -9.75 3.60 3.87
C THR A 123 -9.26 5.03 4.06
N SER A 124 -9.02 5.73 2.96
CA SER A 124 -8.59 7.12 2.93
C SER A 124 -9.69 8.03 2.42
N THR A 125 -9.84 9.18 3.04
CA THR A 125 -10.69 10.30 2.57
C THR A 125 -9.88 11.35 1.80
N GLY A 126 -8.56 11.08 1.54
CA GLY A 126 -7.68 11.93 0.74
C GLY A 126 -6.50 12.56 1.48
N THR A 127 -6.39 12.35 2.82
CA THR A 127 -5.30 12.92 3.64
C THR A 127 -4.73 11.91 4.64
N THR A 128 -5.01 10.61 4.45
CA THR A 128 -4.57 9.58 5.39
C THR A 128 -3.08 9.32 5.24
N SER A 129 -2.31 9.50 6.31
CA SER A 129 -0.90 9.15 6.34
C SER A 129 -0.69 7.70 6.77
N VAL A 130 0.29 7.03 6.16
CA VAL A 130 0.66 5.64 6.47
C VAL A 130 2.17 5.58 6.63
N SER A 131 2.64 4.87 7.64
CA SER A 131 4.07 4.61 7.85
C SER A 131 4.30 3.23 8.45
N LEU A 132 5.49 2.68 8.23
CA LEU A 132 6.00 1.50 8.89
C LEU A 132 7.00 1.94 9.97
N THR A 133 6.86 1.43 11.18
CA THR A 133 7.78 1.72 12.29
C THR A 133 8.21 0.42 12.97
N ALA A 134 9.36 0.46 13.65
CA ALA A 134 9.82 -0.62 14.52
C ALA A 134 9.99 -0.12 15.96
N SER A 135 9.72 -0.97 16.95
CA SER A 135 9.79 -0.61 18.38
C SER A 135 11.21 -0.34 18.88
N THR A 136 12.21 -0.89 18.20
CA THR A 136 13.65 -0.65 18.47
C THR A 136 14.32 -0.07 17.23
N ALA A 137 15.48 0.52 17.40
CA ALA A 137 16.27 0.99 16.27
C ALA A 137 16.67 -0.19 15.37
N LEU A 138 16.57 0.03 14.06
CA LEU A 138 17.03 -0.91 13.05
C LEU A 138 18.33 -0.43 12.43
N ALA A 139 19.29 -1.33 12.28
CA ALA A 139 20.53 -1.12 11.55
C ALA A 139 20.81 -2.42 10.78
N LEU A 140 20.32 -2.50 9.55
CA LEU A 140 20.45 -3.67 8.69
C LEU A 140 21.41 -3.35 7.55
N THR A 141 22.28 -4.30 7.20
CA THR A 141 23.16 -4.18 6.05
C THR A 141 23.04 -5.47 5.24
N GLY A 142 22.60 -5.35 4.00
CA GLY A 142 22.52 -6.45 3.05
C GLY A 142 23.93 -6.98 2.68
N ALA A 143 24.01 -8.21 2.21
CA ALA A 143 25.24 -8.78 1.69
C ALA A 143 25.69 -8.08 0.41
N THR A 144 24.72 -7.54 -0.35
CA THR A 144 24.94 -6.75 -1.56
C THR A 144 24.15 -5.42 -1.50
N ALA A 145 24.51 -4.47 -2.35
CA ALA A 145 23.79 -3.19 -2.48
C ALA A 145 22.38 -3.36 -3.06
N GLU A 146 22.06 -4.51 -3.62
CA GLU A 146 20.78 -4.82 -4.29
C GLU A 146 19.82 -5.61 -3.38
N ASP A 147 20.27 -6.02 -2.18
CA ASP A 147 19.43 -6.76 -1.26
C ASP A 147 18.27 -5.88 -0.76
N VAL A 148 17.04 -6.29 -1.02
CA VAL A 148 15.83 -5.58 -0.57
C VAL A 148 15.60 -5.88 0.91
N LEU A 149 15.90 -4.92 1.77
CA LEU A 149 15.77 -5.03 3.23
C LEU A 149 14.39 -4.67 3.74
N ALA A 150 13.70 -3.78 3.03
CA ALA A 150 12.30 -3.45 3.30
C ALA A 150 11.59 -3.03 2.02
N SER A 151 10.31 -3.34 1.95
CA SER A 151 9.42 -2.82 0.90
C SER A 151 8.05 -2.49 1.46
N ILE A 152 7.37 -1.56 0.81
CA ILE A 152 5.97 -1.25 1.10
C ILE A 152 5.22 -1.03 -0.21
N THR A 153 4.06 -1.64 -0.30
CA THR A 153 3.21 -1.56 -1.50
C THR A 153 1.82 -1.07 -1.11
N PHE A 154 1.29 -0.19 -1.92
CA PHE A 154 -0.07 0.32 -1.82
C PHE A 154 -0.82 -0.03 -3.10
N LEU A 155 -2.01 -0.58 -2.95
CA LEU A 155 -2.88 -0.94 -4.06
C LEU A 155 -4.28 -0.44 -3.77
N ARG A 156 -4.78 0.53 -4.54
CA ARG A 156 -6.15 1.02 -4.40
C ARG A 156 -7.11 0.02 -5.03
N ILE A 157 -8.04 -0.49 -4.24
CA ILE A 157 -8.99 -1.56 -4.62
C ILE A 157 -10.45 -1.08 -4.62
N GLY A 158 -10.72 0.11 -4.19
CA GLY A 158 -12.06 0.71 -4.14
C GLY A 158 -12.04 2.21 -3.85
#